data_8a7c532c1640b63feb8e7363f6327872
#
_entry.id   8a7c532c1640b63feb8e7363f6327872
#
_cell.length_a   1.000
_cell.length_b   1.000
_cell.length_c   1.000
_cell.angle_alpha   90.00
_cell.angle_beta   90.00
_cell.angle_gamma   90.00
#
_symmetry.space_group_name_H-M   'P 1'
#
loop_
_entity.id
_entity.type
_entity.pdbx_description
1 polymer ?
#
loop_
_entity_poly.entity_id
_entity_poly.type
_entity_poly.pdbx_seq_one_letter_code
_entity_poly.pdbx_strand_id
1 'polypeptide(L)'
;QVEEQNNERAAGEQNQNQPTLQPQPESQEARVLPPSDEGFRRPPVEPPRQRPSGSLGEALRNLQQYVQKQTFNNPQGGLNQPGAAIQFDTKGVEFGPWLRRFVAQVRHNWFIPQAAMTFHGHVVLTFNIHKDGSISNVAVLQPSDIDGFNKAAIGAITGSNPTEPLPPEYPSDKAFFTVTFYYNEDPDR
;
A
#
# COMPACT_ATOMS: atom_id res chain seq x y z
N GLN A 1 33.58 42.47 28.39
CA GLN A 1 32.80 43.73 28.32
C GLN A 1 31.62 43.47 27.46
N VAL A 2 30.46 43.21 28.05
CA VAL A 2 29.43 44.19 28.37
C VAL A 2 28.69 44.58 27.11
N GLU A 3 27.42 44.45 26.92
CA GLU A 3 26.20 44.62 27.70
C GLU A 3 25.09 44.06 26.82
N GLU A 4 24.17 43.29 27.24
CA GLU A 4 22.99 43.58 28.05
C GLU A 4 21.99 44.60 27.46
N GLN A 5 20.77 44.20 27.54
CA GLN A 5 19.53 44.97 27.59
C GLN A 5 18.87 45.24 26.25
N ASN A 6 17.60 45.19 26.13
CA ASN A 6 16.43 45.17 27.00
C ASN A 6 15.22 45.15 26.09
N ASN A 7 14.25 44.44 26.41
CA ASN A 7 13.04 44.87 27.10
C ASN A 7 11.84 45.20 26.21
N GLU A 8 10.85 44.49 26.57
CA GLU A 8 9.46 44.88 26.94
C GLU A 8 8.48 45.35 25.90
N ARG A 9 7.39 44.60 25.99
CA ARG A 9 5.97 45.01 26.14
C ARG A 9 5.26 45.65 24.96
N ALA A 10 4.16 45.00 24.63
CA ALA A 10 2.73 45.37 24.80
C ALA A 10 1.89 44.33 24.07
N ALA A 11 1.04 43.55 24.66
CA ALA A 11 -0.23 43.81 25.35
C ALA A 11 -1.33 44.39 24.43
N GLY A 12 -2.43 43.61 24.33
CA GLY A 12 -3.73 44.02 23.87
C GLY A 12 -4.01 43.62 22.43
N GLU A 13 -5.08 42.99 22.04
CA GLU A 13 -6.45 43.07 22.50
C GLU A 13 -7.24 41.85 22.10
N GLN A 14 -8.10 41.46 22.94
CA GLN A 14 -9.22 40.54 22.73
C GLN A 14 -10.17 41.10 21.67
N ASN A 15 -10.64 40.28 20.78
CA ASN A 15 -11.98 40.49 20.25
C ASN A 15 -12.73 39.16 20.16
N GLN A 16 -13.61 39.04 21.14
CA GLN A 16 -14.73 38.12 21.17
C GLN A 16 -15.74 38.58 20.12
N ASN A 17 -16.19 37.71 19.28
CA ASN A 17 -17.51 37.79 18.70
C ASN A 17 -18.10 36.39 18.50
N GLN A 18 -18.86 36.00 19.53
CA GLN A 18 -19.98 35.08 19.33
C GLN A 18 -21.18 35.86 18.80
N PRO A 19 -21.96 35.31 17.91
CA PRO A 19 -23.38 35.64 17.82
C PRO A 19 -24.22 34.45 18.34
N THR A 20 -24.75 34.67 19.45
CA THR A 20 -26.12 34.56 19.99
C THR A 20 -27.12 33.73 19.17
N LEU A 21 -27.61 32.69 19.80
CA LEU A 21 -28.89 32.05 19.59
C LEU A 21 -30.04 33.01 19.82
N GLN A 22 -31.02 33.02 18.96
CA GLN A 22 -32.41 33.33 19.31
C GLN A 22 -33.41 32.93 18.24
N PRO A 23 -34.72 32.87 18.58
CA PRO A 23 -35.45 31.63 18.74
C PRO A 23 -36.60 31.52 17.71
N GLN A 24 -37.21 30.33 17.70
CA GLN A 24 -38.48 30.07 16.99
C GLN A 24 -39.62 30.98 17.49
N PRO A 25 -40.64 31.21 16.66
CA PRO A 25 -42.01 31.20 17.17
C PRO A 25 -42.81 30.01 16.62
N GLU A 26 -43.50 29.46 17.58
CA GLU A 26 -44.62 28.52 17.42
C GLU A 26 -45.81 29.16 16.72
N SER A 27 -46.58 28.28 16.20
CA SER A 27 -48.05 28.26 16.25
C SER A 27 -48.84 28.35 14.97
N GLN A 28 -49.72 27.39 14.89
CA GLN A 28 -51.11 27.39 14.37
C GLN A 28 -51.25 26.94 12.92
N GLU A 29 -52.11 26.07 12.51
CA GLU A 29 -53.34 25.53 13.09
C GLU A 29 -53.74 24.25 12.37
N ALA A 30 -54.33 23.36 13.07
CA ALA A 30 -54.98 22.18 12.57
C ALA A 30 -56.11 22.54 11.57
N ARG A 31 -56.02 22.02 10.38
CA ARG A 31 -57.19 21.97 9.47
C ARG A 31 -57.50 20.52 9.17
N VAL A 32 -58.52 20.05 9.85
CA VAL A 32 -59.19 18.77 9.65
C VAL A 32 -59.86 18.82 8.28
N LEU A 33 -59.54 17.92 7.41
CA LEU A 33 -60.26 17.62 6.19
C LEU A 33 -60.81 16.18 6.28
N PRO A 34 -61.99 15.92 5.76
CA PRO A 34 -62.71 14.67 5.94
C PRO A 34 -62.10 13.51 5.13
N PRO A 35 -62.47 12.26 5.50
CA PRO A 35 -61.92 11.09 4.85
C PRO A 35 -62.54 10.90 3.46
N SER A 36 -61.70 10.97 2.43
CA SER A 36 -62.08 10.50 1.12
C SER A 36 -61.61 9.07 0.96
N ASP A 37 -62.54 8.21 0.93
CA ASP A 37 -62.45 6.78 0.60
C ASP A 37 -62.13 6.66 -0.91
N GLU A 38 -60.87 6.68 -1.26
CA GLU A 38 -60.46 6.21 -2.61
C GLU A 38 -59.25 5.27 -2.43
N GLY A 39 -59.55 4.04 -2.85
CA GLY A 39 -58.66 2.90 -2.72
C GLY A 39 -57.27 3.15 -3.26
N PHE A 40 -56.32 3.03 -2.38
CA PHE A 40 -54.92 2.91 -2.73
C PHE A 40 -54.72 1.64 -3.55
N ARG A 41 -54.76 1.77 -4.86
CA ARG A 41 -54.17 0.78 -5.76
C ARG A 41 -52.66 0.86 -5.52
N ARG A 42 -52.15 -0.16 -4.86
CA ARG A 42 -50.69 -0.37 -4.81
C ARG A 42 -50.20 -0.42 -6.26
N PRO A 43 -49.18 0.39 -6.62
CA PRO A 43 -48.51 0.19 -7.91
C PRO A 43 -47.97 -1.25 -7.96
N PRO A 44 -47.88 -1.86 -9.13
CA PRO A 44 -47.31 -3.20 -9.27
C PRO A 44 -45.92 -3.16 -8.67
N VAL A 45 -45.67 -4.08 -7.73
CA VAL A 45 -44.31 -4.28 -7.19
C VAL A 45 -43.49 -4.79 -8.36
N GLU A 46 -42.70 -3.92 -8.98
CA GLU A 46 -41.63 -4.36 -9.87
C GLU A 46 -40.80 -5.40 -9.11
N PRO A 47 -40.53 -6.57 -9.72
CA PRO A 47 -39.63 -7.52 -9.09
C PRO A 47 -38.32 -6.80 -8.79
N PRO A 48 -37.67 -7.06 -7.62
CA PRO A 48 -36.44 -6.40 -7.25
C PRO A 48 -35.46 -6.59 -8.41
N ARG A 49 -35.11 -5.50 -9.08
CA ARG A 49 -34.01 -5.50 -10.03
C ARG A 49 -32.82 -6.06 -9.27
N GLN A 50 -32.43 -7.25 -9.63
CA GLN A 50 -31.19 -7.85 -9.13
C GLN A 50 -30.08 -6.84 -9.41
N ARG A 51 -29.67 -6.13 -8.37
CA ARG A 51 -28.45 -5.35 -8.43
C ARG A 51 -27.36 -6.34 -8.83
N PRO A 52 -26.56 -6.05 -9.84
CA PRO A 52 -25.46 -6.92 -10.18
C PRO A 52 -24.51 -6.94 -8.96
N SER A 53 -24.73 -7.89 -8.08
CA SER A 53 -23.90 -8.13 -6.88
C SER A 53 -22.63 -8.87 -7.27
N GLY A 54 -22.04 -8.52 -8.41
CA GLY A 54 -20.92 -9.26 -8.97
C GLY A 54 -19.70 -8.42 -9.29
N SER A 55 -19.86 -7.17 -9.70
CA SER A 55 -18.75 -6.54 -10.43
C SER A 55 -17.53 -6.15 -9.57
N LEU A 56 -17.74 -5.61 -8.37
CA LEU A 56 -16.60 -5.15 -7.57
C LEU A 56 -15.93 -6.30 -6.81
N GLY A 57 -16.70 -7.21 -6.23
CA GLY A 57 -16.17 -8.37 -5.52
C GLY A 57 -15.50 -9.38 -6.44
N GLU A 58 -16.04 -9.59 -7.65
CA GLU A 58 -15.41 -10.42 -8.68
C GLU A 58 -14.19 -9.72 -9.29
N ALA A 59 -14.25 -8.41 -9.52
CA ALA A 59 -13.09 -7.66 -9.98
C ALA A 59 -11.94 -7.68 -8.96
N LEU A 60 -12.23 -7.57 -7.67
CA LEU A 60 -11.22 -7.71 -6.61
C LEU A 60 -10.66 -9.12 -6.51
N ARG A 61 -11.49 -10.17 -6.64
CA ARG A 61 -10.99 -11.55 -6.69
C ARG A 61 -10.16 -11.81 -7.93
N ASN A 62 -10.57 -11.28 -9.08
CA ASN A 62 -9.81 -11.40 -10.31
C ASN A 62 -8.48 -10.65 -10.24
N LEU A 63 -8.43 -9.48 -9.61
CA LEU A 63 -7.18 -8.77 -9.35
C LEU A 63 -6.23 -9.59 -8.45
N GLN A 64 -6.75 -10.27 -7.44
CA GLN A 64 -5.94 -11.13 -6.57
C GLN A 64 -5.34 -12.35 -7.31
N GLN A 65 -5.99 -12.84 -8.36
CA GLN A 65 -5.44 -13.93 -9.18
C GLN A 65 -4.21 -13.51 -9.99
N TYR A 66 -4.10 -12.23 -10.33
CA TYR A 66 -2.99 -11.69 -11.13
C TYR A 66 -1.83 -11.20 -10.26
N VAL A 67 -2.06 -10.99 -8.96
CA VAL A 67 -0.99 -10.60 -8.02
C VAL A 67 -0.32 -11.87 -7.49
N GLN A 68 0.86 -12.15 -7.99
CA GLN A 68 1.67 -13.25 -7.48
C GLN A 68 2.48 -12.79 -6.27
N LYS A 69 2.26 -13.44 -5.11
CA LYS A 69 3.10 -13.31 -3.93
C LYS A 69 3.96 -14.57 -3.83
N GLN A 70 5.26 -14.41 -3.83
CA GLN A 70 6.21 -15.50 -3.63
C GLN A 70 7.20 -15.16 -2.53
N THR A 71 7.34 -16.07 -1.59
CA THR A 71 8.34 -15.98 -0.52
C THR A 71 9.54 -16.87 -0.83
N PHE A 72 10.73 -16.41 -0.49
CA PHE A 72 11.95 -17.19 -0.58
C PHE A 72 12.89 -16.87 0.58
N ASN A 73 13.69 -17.86 1.00
CA ASN A 73 14.66 -17.72 2.05
C ASN A 73 16.07 -17.55 1.48
N ASN A 74 16.93 -16.80 2.17
CA ASN A 74 18.34 -16.72 1.85
C ASN A 74 19.14 -17.61 2.81
N PRO A 75 19.60 -18.81 2.39
CA PRO A 75 20.30 -19.76 3.27
C PRO A 75 21.68 -19.29 3.76
N GLN A 76 22.21 -18.20 3.21
CA GLN A 76 23.50 -17.64 3.64
C GLN A 76 23.38 -16.79 4.93
N GLY A 77 22.18 -16.61 5.46
CA GLY A 77 21.87 -15.66 6.52
C GLY A 77 22.01 -16.13 7.96
N GLY A 78 22.46 -17.36 8.26
CA GLY A 78 22.63 -17.82 9.63
C GLY A 78 21.40 -18.46 10.29
N LEU A 79 21.33 -18.52 11.63
CA LEU A 79 20.38 -19.32 12.40
C LEU A 79 18.91 -18.95 12.23
N ASN A 80 18.60 -17.68 11.96
CA ASN A 80 17.26 -17.21 11.60
C ASN A 80 17.31 -16.75 10.14
N GLN A 81 16.93 -17.62 9.23
CA GLN A 81 17.08 -17.40 7.79
C GLN A 81 16.38 -16.13 7.34
N PRO A 82 17.11 -15.11 6.85
CA PRO A 82 16.48 -13.98 6.19
C PRO A 82 15.65 -14.44 5.01
N GLY A 83 14.47 -13.88 4.88
CA GLY A 83 13.53 -14.19 3.83
C GLY A 83 13.17 -12.95 3.02
N ALA A 84 12.58 -13.14 1.87
CA ALA A 84 11.96 -12.05 1.13
C ALA A 84 10.63 -12.49 0.51
N ALA A 85 9.71 -11.55 0.40
CA ALA A 85 8.45 -11.73 -0.30
C ALA A 85 8.37 -10.80 -1.49
N ILE A 86 8.03 -11.34 -2.66
CA ILE A 86 7.87 -10.60 -3.91
C ILE A 86 6.38 -10.54 -4.24
N GLN A 87 5.91 -9.37 -4.63
CA GLN A 87 4.56 -9.13 -5.14
C GLN A 87 4.62 -8.35 -6.44
N PHE A 88 3.89 -8.79 -7.44
CA PHE A 88 3.72 -8.08 -8.71
C PHE A 88 2.50 -8.61 -9.45
N ASP A 89 2.04 -7.85 -10.45
CA ASP A 89 0.93 -8.24 -11.31
C ASP A 89 1.44 -9.00 -12.55
N THR A 90 1.12 -10.28 -12.64
CA THR A 90 1.53 -11.14 -13.75
C THR A 90 0.76 -10.89 -15.03
N LYS A 91 -0.36 -10.16 -14.99
CA LYS A 91 -1.28 -9.98 -16.13
C LYS A 91 -1.74 -11.32 -16.76
N GLY A 92 -1.72 -12.41 -15.98
CA GLY A 92 -2.08 -13.75 -16.43
C GLY A 92 -0.97 -14.48 -17.21
N VAL A 93 0.24 -13.93 -17.25
CA VAL A 93 1.39 -14.54 -17.91
C VAL A 93 2.13 -15.48 -16.94
N GLU A 94 2.68 -16.55 -17.46
CA GLU A 94 3.49 -17.51 -16.70
C GLU A 94 4.87 -16.94 -16.39
N PHE A 95 5.12 -16.64 -15.12
CA PHE A 95 6.39 -16.07 -14.62
C PHE A 95 7.26 -17.09 -13.87
N GLY A 96 6.82 -18.31 -13.66
CA GLY A 96 7.51 -19.28 -12.81
C GLY A 96 8.99 -19.48 -13.15
N PRO A 97 9.38 -19.76 -14.40
CA PRO A 97 10.79 -19.92 -14.78
C PRO A 97 11.59 -18.62 -14.61
N TRP A 98 11.03 -17.49 -15.04
CA TRP A 98 11.66 -16.18 -14.93
C TRP A 98 11.88 -15.81 -13.46
N LEU A 99 10.85 -16.00 -12.64
CA LEU A 99 10.89 -15.63 -11.22
C LEU A 99 11.92 -16.44 -10.44
N ARG A 100 12.09 -17.74 -10.77
CA ARG A 100 13.16 -18.55 -10.15
C ARG A 100 14.54 -17.98 -10.40
N ARG A 101 14.82 -17.51 -11.63
CA ARG A 101 16.12 -16.92 -11.99
C ARG A 101 16.31 -15.55 -11.35
N PHE A 102 15.26 -14.72 -11.35
CA PHE A 102 15.27 -13.44 -10.67
C PHE A 102 15.55 -13.60 -9.17
N VAL A 103 14.84 -14.50 -8.49
CA VAL A 103 15.09 -14.83 -7.08
C VAL A 103 16.52 -15.30 -6.84
N ALA A 104 17.04 -16.17 -7.69
CA ALA A 104 18.42 -16.65 -7.58
C ALA A 104 19.43 -15.51 -7.70
N GLN A 105 19.21 -14.59 -8.64
CA GLN A 105 20.06 -13.41 -8.85
C GLN A 105 20.00 -12.45 -7.66
N VAL A 106 18.80 -12.15 -7.17
CA VAL A 106 18.61 -11.29 -5.97
C VAL A 106 19.29 -11.91 -4.74
N ARG A 107 19.12 -13.23 -4.53
CA ARG A 107 19.79 -13.95 -3.41
C ARG A 107 21.31 -13.88 -3.52
N HIS A 108 21.86 -14.00 -4.71
CA HIS A 108 23.30 -13.91 -4.94
C HIS A 108 23.84 -12.52 -4.56
N ASN A 109 23.10 -11.46 -4.86
CA ASN A 109 23.47 -10.08 -4.61
C ASN A 109 23.03 -9.56 -3.22
N TRP A 110 22.30 -10.37 -2.46
CA TRP A 110 21.82 -9.99 -1.13
C TRP A 110 22.82 -10.36 -0.05
N PHE A 111 23.69 -9.41 0.28
CA PHE A 111 24.66 -9.54 1.35
C PHE A 111 24.01 -9.23 2.70
N ILE A 112 23.88 -10.26 3.55
CA ILE A 112 23.26 -10.12 4.86
C ILE A 112 24.19 -9.32 5.78
N PRO A 113 23.76 -8.17 6.35
CA PRO A 113 24.61 -7.37 7.21
C PRO A 113 24.78 -8.03 8.59
N GLN A 114 25.90 -7.78 9.26
CA GLN A 114 26.18 -8.30 10.61
C GLN A 114 25.10 -7.91 11.63
N ALA A 115 24.43 -6.77 11.43
CA ALA A 115 23.32 -6.36 12.26
C ALA A 115 22.20 -7.42 12.37
N ALA A 116 22.04 -8.28 11.35
CA ALA A 116 21.09 -9.39 11.37
C ALA A 116 21.44 -10.50 12.38
N MET A 117 22.63 -10.47 12.97
CA MET A 117 22.98 -11.39 14.07
C MET A 117 22.26 -11.04 15.39
N THR A 118 21.87 -9.80 15.57
CA THR A 118 21.36 -9.27 16.85
C THR A 118 20.00 -8.59 16.71
N PHE A 119 19.73 -7.98 15.56
CA PHE A 119 18.54 -7.19 15.33
C PHE A 119 17.60 -7.90 14.37
N HIS A 120 16.34 -7.51 14.42
CA HIS A 120 15.28 -7.95 13.51
C HIS A 120 14.64 -6.72 12.84
N GLY A 121 13.98 -6.94 11.73
CA GLY A 121 13.29 -5.89 11.00
C GLY A 121 13.05 -6.28 9.55
N HIS A 122 12.35 -5.43 8.83
CA HIS A 122 12.10 -5.61 7.41
C HIS A 122 12.27 -4.30 6.64
N VAL A 123 12.43 -4.42 5.34
CA VAL A 123 12.53 -3.30 4.40
C VAL A 123 11.62 -3.58 3.22
N VAL A 124 10.76 -2.65 2.88
CA VAL A 124 9.91 -2.75 1.69
C VAL A 124 10.46 -1.85 0.59
N LEU A 125 10.77 -2.44 -0.54
CA LEU A 125 11.22 -1.76 -1.75
C LEU A 125 10.19 -1.87 -2.86
N THR A 126 10.13 -0.84 -3.68
CA THR A 126 9.39 -0.85 -4.95
C THR A 126 10.32 -0.50 -6.10
N PHE A 127 10.09 -1.07 -7.26
CA PHE A 127 10.86 -0.80 -8.48
C PHE A 127 10.10 -1.28 -9.72
N ASN A 128 10.58 -0.87 -10.89
CA ASN A 128 10.10 -1.38 -12.16
C ASN A 128 11.17 -2.24 -12.83
N ILE A 129 10.73 -3.32 -13.47
CA ILE A 129 11.57 -4.10 -14.40
C ILE A 129 10.99 -3.89 -15.79
N HIS A 130 11.84 -3.49 -16.73
CA HIS A 130 11.49 -3.26 -18.13
C HIS A 130 11.56 -4.56 -18.93
N LYS A 131 11.02 -4.54 -20.16
CA LYS A 131 11.06 -5.70 -21.06
C LYS A 131 12.46 -6.21 -21.34
N ASP A 132 13.44 -5.34 -21.37
CA ASP A 132 14.85 -5.67 -21.57
C ASP A 132 15.57 -6.20 -20.33
N GLY A 133 14.87 -6.26 -19.18
CA GLY A 133 15.41 -6.67 -17.90
C GLY A 133 16.05 -5.55 -17.09
N SER A 134 16.08 -4.31 -17.59
CA SER A 134 16.62 -3.18 -16.83
C SER A 134 15.72 -2.83 -15.65
N ILE A 135 16.33 -2.52 -14.48
CA ILE A 135 15.63 -2.10 -13.28
C ILE A 135 15.67 -0.58 -13.18
N SER A 136 14.51 0.04 -12.87
CA SER A 136 14.41 1.48 -12.68
C SER A 136 13.51 1.83 -11.50
N ASN A 137 13.58 3.09 -11.05
CA ASN A 137 12.73 3.66 -10.00
C ASN A 137 12.76 2.83 -8.70
N VAL A 138 13.96 2.40 -8.29
CA VAL A 138 14.13 1.73 -7.00
C VAL A 138 13.87 2.74 -5.89
N ALA A 139 12.87 2.47 -5.06
CA ALA A 139 12.48 3.32 -3.95
C ALA A 139 12.22 2.48 -2.70
N VAL A 140 12.60 3.02 -1.55
CA VAL A 140 12.25 2.44 -0.25
C VAL A 140 10.86 2.93 0.13
N LEU A 141 9.89 2.01 0.14
CA LEU A 141 8.52 2.31 0.56
C LEU A 141 8.41 2.32 2.09
N GLN A 142 9.05 1.36 2.74
CA GLN A 142 9.11 1.27 4.20
C GLN A 142 10.54 0.93 4.61
N PRO A 143 11.26 1.90 5.21
CA PRO A 143 12.61 1.66 5.71
C PRO A 143 12.58 0.92 7.05
N SER A 144 13.62 0.15 7.32
CA SER A 144 13.95 -0.33 8.64
C SER A 144 14.69 0.76 9.44
N ASP A 145 14.57 0.73 10.78
CA ASP A 145 15.37 1.56 11.68
C ASP A 145 16.86 1.19 11.63
N ILE A 146 17.17 0.01 11.11
CA ILE A 146 18.54 -0.48 10.95
C ILE A 146 19.04 -0.13 9.54
N ASP A 147 19.89 0.88 9.44
CA ASP A 147 20.42 1.37 8.16
C ASP A 147 21.15 0.29 7.34
N GLY A 148 21.80 -0.66 8.01
CA GLY A 148 22.41 -1.82 7.36
C GLY A 148 21.42 -2.69 6.58
N PHE A 149 20.18 -2.82 7.07
CA PHE A 149 19.13 -3.57 6.38
C PHE A 149 18.66 -2.84 5.12
N ASN A 150 18.49 -1.51 5.22
CA ASN A 150 18.12 -0.68 4.07
C ASN A 150 19.16 -0.78 2.95
N LYS A 151 20.45 -0.64 3.31
CA LYS A 151 21.56 -0.73 2.35
C LYS A 151 21.65 -2.11 1.71
N ALA A 152 21.49 -3.18 2.50
CA ALA A 152 21.54 -4.55 1.99
C ALA A 152 20.39 -4.85 1.02
N ALA A 153 19.17 -4.41 1.34
CA ALA A 153 18.00 -4.59 0.49
C ALA A 153 18.14 -3.81 -0.84
N ILE A 154 18.54 -2.54 -0.77
CA ILE A 154 18.80 -1.72 -1.96
C ILE A 154 19.91 -2.35 -2.80
N GLY A 155 21.01 -2.77 -2.16
CA GLY A 155 22.15 -3.43 -2.82
C GLY A 155 21.75 -4.71 -3.55
N ALA A 156 20.88 -5.52 -2.96
CA ALA A 156 20.37 -6.75 -3.57
C ALA A 156 19.63 -6.47 -4.89
N ILE A 157 18.79 -5.46 -4.92
CA ILE A 157 18.01 -5.11 -6.12
C ILE A 157 18.90 -4.40 -7.15
N THR A 158 19.69 -3.41 -6.75
CA THR A 158 20.55 -2.66 -7.67
C THR A 158 21.68 -3.52 -8.25
N GLY A 159 22.23 -4.43 -7.44
CA GLY A 159 23.22 -5.42 -7.90
C GLY A 159 22.64 -6.48 -8.86
N SER A 160 21.32 -6.63 -8.88
CA SER A 160 20.62 -7.54 -9.79
C SER A 160 20.24 -6.88 -11.13
N ASN A 161 20.65 -5.67 -11.37
CA ASN A 161 20.41 -4.97 -12.63
C ASN A 161 21.56 -5.23 -13.65
N PRO A 162 21.28 -5.69 -14.87
CA PRO A 162 19.98 -6.10 -15.39
C PRO A 162 19.57 -7.52 -14.95
N THR A 163 18.26 -7.76 -14.92
CA THR A 163 17.67 -9.09 -14.80
C THR A 163 17.57 -9.75 -16.18
N GLU A 164 17.04 -10.98 -16.22
CA GLU A 164 16.56 -11.50 -17.50
C GLU A 164 15.43 -10.64 -18.06
N PRO A 165 15.30 -10.54 -19.39
CA PRO A 165 14.16 -9.91 -20.03
C PRO A 165 12.84 -10.47 -19.52
N LEU A 166 11.82 -9.60 -19.36
CA LEU A 166 10.47 -10.05 -19.02
C LEU A 166 9.95 -11.04 -20.08
N PRO A 167 9.07 -11.97 -19.70
CA PRO A 167 8.43 -12.85 -20.66
C PRO A 167 7.85 -12.06 -21.85
N PRO A 168 8.06 -12.48 -23.09
CA PRO A 168 7.63 -11.74 -24.28
C PRO A 168 6.11 -11.56 -24.33
N GLU A 169 5.35 -12.48 -23.71
CA GLU A 169 3.90 -12.45 -23.62
C GLU A 169 3.38 -11.36 -22.64
N TYR A 170 4.27 -10.79 -21.82
CA TYR A 170 3.86 -9.75 -20.88
C TYR A 170 3.38 -8.49 -21.63
N PRO A 171 2.13 -8.03 -21.43
CA PRO A 171 1.52 -7.03 -22.31
C PRO A 171 2.05 -5.60 -22.11
N SER A 172 2.75 -5.33 -21.01
CA SER A 172 3.25 -3.98 -20.68
C SER A 172 4.76 -3.87 -20.89
N ASP A 173 5.25 -2.66 -21.16
CA ASP A 173 6.69 -2.40 -21.36
C ASP A 173 7.50 -2.54 -20.08
N LYS A 174 6.85 -2.51 -18.93
CA LYS A 174 7.44 -2.68 -17.61
C LYS A 174 6.47 -3.33 -16.64
N ALA A 175 7.00 -4.06 -15.67
CA ALA A 175 6.28 -4.61 -14.55
C ALA A 175 6.69 -3.89 -13.26
N PHE A 176 5.71 -3.58 -12.41
CA PHE A 176 5.94 -2.99 -11.11
C PHE A 176 6.04 -4.07 -10.05
N PHE A 177 7.10 -4.01 -9.27
CA PHE A 177 7.39 -4.97 -8.21
C PHE A 177 7.40 -4.30 -6.84
N THR A 178 6.91 -5.03 -5.85
CA THR A 178 7.11 -4.75 -4.43
C THR A 178 7.83 -5.94 -3.81
N VAL A 179 8.94 -5.68 -3.13
CA VAL A 179 9.71 -6.72 -2.43
C VAL A 179 9.90 -6.32 -0.99
N THR A 180 9.55 -7.21 -0.08
CA THR A 180 9.84 -7.07 1.35
C THR A 180 10.98 -8.00 1.73
N PHE A 181 12.05 -7.42 2.26
CA PHE A 181 13.20 -8.16 2.81
C PHE A 181 13.03 -8.28 4.31
N TYR A 182 12.99 -9.50 4.82
CA TYR A 182 12.87 -9.80 6.24
C TYR A 182 14.21 -10.21 6.83
N TYR A 183 14.55 -9.65 7.97
CA TYR A 183 15.75 -9.95 8.74
C TYR A 183 15.32 -10.42 10.12
N ASN A 184 15.43 -11.73 10.39
CA ASN A 184 14.98 -12.37 11.65
C ASN A 184 13.52 -12.09 11.99
N GLU A 185 12.68 -11.86 11.00
CA GLU A 185 11.23 -11.74 11.11
C GLU A 185 10.56 -12.82 10.26
N ASP A 186 9.42 -13.29 10.74
CA ASP A 186 8.58 -14.23 10.00
C ASP A 186 7.67 -13.42 9.04
N PRO A 187 7.66 -13.75 7.73
CA PRO A 187 6.79 -13.09 6.75
C PRO A 187 5.28 -13.17 7.04
N ASP A 188 4.87 -14.12 7.87
CA ASP A 188 3.47 -14.44 8.15
C ASP A 188 2.99 -13.95 9.54
N ARG A 189 3.78 -13.08 10.19
CA ARG A 189 3.50 -12.60 11.54
C ARG A 189 2.98 -11.18 11.58
#